data_17e70a3bcc040bd7b6b8626e7fc66b34
#
_entry.id   17e70a3bcc040bd7b6b8626e7fc66b34
#
_cell.length_a   1.000
_cell.length_b   1.000
_cell.length_c   1.000
_cell.angle_alpha   90.00
_cell.angle_beta   90.00
_cell.angle_gamma   90.00
#
_symmetry.space_group_name_H-M   'P 1'
#
loop_
_entity.id
_entity.type
_entity.pdbx_description
1 polymer ?
#
loop_
_entity_poly.entity_id
_entity_poly.type
_entity_poly.pdbx_seq_one_letter_code
_entity_poly.pdbx_strand_id
1 'polypeptide(L)'
;MGYVKWSYDTLDKFCHDVFRKFGFDEDETEIIKDVLLTADLYGIESHGMQRMVRYDKGIERGTIHPDAKPEVVFETPVSAVIDGHDGMGQIISHFAMEKAIEKAKKTGVGFVSVRNSNHFGIAGYYAEMASKQGLLGMACTNSEAIMVPTFGRKAMLGSNPIAVAMSAEPYPFLFDCSTTVVTRGKLEMYNKSGKPLPKGWALDANGQESTDAPDVLANIVGKKGGGIMPLGGNKEASGSHKGYGYGMLCEIFSSIFSMGVTSDKCCTFKDRNGICHGFAAIDPAIFGNAEDIKAHFSEFLETLRQSPKAEGVERIYTHGEKEILAEKERRENGIPVNDNTMVELANLCNYLKMDFGAYFEDYELPKDSKFFSGNY
;
A
#
# COMPACT_ATOMS: atom_id res chain seq x y z
N MET A 1 4.87 23.32 6.95
CA MET A 1 5.25 22.34 5.93
C MET A 1 4.55 22.77 4.66
N GLY A 2 5.31 23.19 3.66
CA GLY A 2 4.79 23.62 2.36
C GLY A 2 4.60 22.44 1.43
N TYR A 3 3.91 22.69 0.34
CA TYR A 3 3.76 21.78 -0.80
C TYR A 3 4.12 22.53 -2.07
N VAL A 4 4.81 21.85 -2.98
CA VAL A 4 5.06 22.33 -4.34
C VAL A 4 4.37 21.37 -5.31
N LYS A 5 3.82 21.88 -6.41
CA LYS A 5 3.17 21.05 -7.43
C LYS A 5 4.11 20.84 -8.62
N TRP A 6 4.23 19.60 -9.04
CA TRP A 6 5.02 19.20 -10.21
C TRP A 6 4.14 18.52 -11.25
N SER A 7 4.46 18.73 -12.52
CA SER A 7 3.77 18.01 -13.58
C SER A 7 4.00 16.51 -13.49
N TYR A 8 3.03 15.71 -13.95
CA TYR A 8 3.20 14.26 -14.05
C TYR A 8 4.47 13.91 -14.82
N ASP A 9 4.72 14.55 -15.97
CA ASP A 9 5.87 14.27 -16.83
C ASP A 9 7.21 14.52 -16.14
N THR A 10 7.30 15.57 -15.31
CA THR A 10 8.51 15.85 -14.51
C THR A 10 8.78 14.72 -13.52
N LEU A 11 7.75 14.28 -12.79
CA LEU A 11 7.89 13.23 -11.79
C LEU A 11 8.11 11.87 -12.44
N ASP A 12 7.48 11.60 -13.59
CA ASP A 12 7.64 10.39 -14.37
C ASP A 12 9.10 10.21 -14.82
N LYS A 13 9.66 11.24 -15.44
CA LYS A 13 11.06 11.25 -15.85
C LYS A 13 12.01 11.09 -14.66
N PHE A 14 11.75 11.79 -13.56
CA PHE A 14 12.56 11.69 -12.35
C PHE A 14 12.54 10.27 -11.78
N CYS A 15 11.36 9.68 -11.60
CA CYS A 15 11.19 8.31 -11.12
C CYS A 15 11.91 7.30 -12.03
N HIS A 16 11.73 7.44 -13.35
CA HIS A 16 12.41 6.60 -14.33
C HIS A 16 13.92 6.62 -14.12
N ASP A 17 14.53 7.80 -14.12
CA ASP A 17 15.99 7.94 -14.03
C ASP A 17 16.54 7.42 -12.69
N VAL A 18 15.80 7.58 -11.58
CA VAL A 18 16.18 7.04 -10.26
C VAL A 18 16.16 5.51 -10.27
N PHE A 19 15.09 4.87 -10.77
CA PHE A 19 15.02 3.40 -10.75
C PHE A 19 15.99 2.75 -11.74
N ARG A 20 16.29 3.41 -12.86
CA ARG A 20 17.39 3.00 -13.74
C ARG A 20 18.75 3.05 -13.01
N LYS A 21 18.98 4.06 -12.14
CA LYS A 21 20.17 4.15 -11.31
C LYS A 21 20.23 3.08 -10.21
N PHE A 22 19.10 2.60 -9.73
CA PHE A 22 19.03 1.48 -8.80
C PHE A 22 19.34 0.13 -9.44
N GLY A 23 19.45 0.07 -10.78
CA GLY A 23 19.85 -1.13 -11.53
C GLY A 23 18.70 -1.92 -12.14
N PHE A 24 17.45 -1.42 -12.08
CA PHE A 24 16.31 -2.05 -12.74
C PHE A 24 16.37 -1.87 -14.26
N ASP A 25 15.89 -2.84 -15.01
CA ASP A 25 15.74 -2.71 -16.46
C ASP A 25 14.57 -1.77 -16.85
N GLU A 26 14.34 -1.57 -18.15
CA GLU A 26 13.34 -0.62 -18.63
C GLU A 26 11.93 -1.03 -18.22
N ASP A 27 11.56 -2.28 -18.47
CA ASP A 27 10.21 -2.79 -18.19
C ASP A 27 9.92 -2.79 -16.68
N GLU A 28 10.90 -3.16 -15.87
CA GLU A 28 10.83 -3.13 -14.41
C GLU A 28 10.68 -1.71 -13.88
N THR A 29 11.42 -0.77 -14.46
CA THR A 29 11.36 0.65 -14.10
C THR A 29 9.97 1.21 -14.38
N GLU A 30 9.38 0.89 -15.54
CA GLU A 30 8.01 1.31 -15.88
C GLU A 30 7.00 0.80 -14.86
N ILE A 31 7.06 -0.49 -14.48
CA ILE A 31 6.17 -1.05 -13.46
C ILE A 31 6.30 -0.34 -12.11
N ILE A 32 7.53 -0.16 -11.63
CA ILE A 32 7.75 0.45 -10.30
C ILE A 32 7.25 1.89 -10.28
N LYS A 33 7.61 2.68 -11.29
CA LYS A 33 7.24 4.09 -11.35
C LYS A 33 5.72 4.26 -11.49
N ASP A 34 5.04 3.43 -12.29
CA ASP A 34 3.59 3.50 -12.47
C ASP A 34 2.85 3.24 -11.15
N VAL A 35 3.27 2.25 -10.36
CA VAL A 35 2.71 2.01 -9.02
C VAL A 35 2.88 3.22 -8.09
N LEU A 36 4.07 3.84 -8.08
CA LEU A 36 4.36 4.97 -7.20
C LEU A 36 3.58 6.23 -7.62
N LEU A 37 3.60 6.55 -8.89
CA LEU A 37 2.91 7.73 -9.41
C LEU A 37 1.39 7.59 -9.35
N THR A 38 0.86 6.38 -9.53
CA THR A 38 -0.56 6.11 -9.29
C THR A 38 -0.94 6.40 -7.83
N ALA A 39 -0.10 6.01 -6.85
CA ALA A 39 -0.35 6.36 -5.46
C ALA A 39 -0.37 7.88 -5.23
N ASP A 40 0.58 8.60 -5.83
CA ASP A 40 0.61 10.06 -5.74
C ASP A 40 -0.58 10.71 -6.47
N LEU A 41 -0.99 10.20 -7.63
CA LEU A 41 -2.18 10.67 -8.35
C LEU A 41 -3.46 10.46 -7.55
N TYR A 42 -3.61 9.31 -6.87
CA TYR A 42 -4.77 8.98 -6.04
C TYR A 42 -4.82 9.74 -4.70
N GLY A 43 -3.81 10.56 -4.40
CA GLY A 43 -3.76 11.28 -3.13
C GLY A 43 -3.21 10.48 -1.97
N ILE A 44 -2.58 9.33 -2.24
CA ILE A 44 -2.01 8.42 -1.24
C ILE A 44 -0.49 8.66 -1.14
N GLU A 45 -0.09 9.89 -0.86
CA GLU A 45 1.31 10.35 -0.79
C GLU A 45 2.20 9.43 0.05
N SER A 46 1.63 8.80 1.09
CA SER A 46 2.36 7.89 1.97
C SER A 46 2.94 6.65 1.26
N HIS A 47 2.49 6.35 0.04
CA HIS A 47 2.92 5.19 -0.76
C HIS A 47 3.46 5.57 -2.14
N GLY A 48 3.57 6.87 -2.43
CA GLY A 48 4.14 7.43 -3.64
C GLY A 48 5.66 7.64 -3.57
N MET A 49 6.13 8.69 -4.22
CA MET A 49 7.55 9.02 -4.39
C MET A 49 8.36 9.08 -3.10
N GLN A 50 7.76 9.48 -1.98
CA GLN A 50 8.45 9.48 -0.69
C GLN A 50 8.99 8.09 -0.28
N ARG A 51 8.54 7.00 -0.94
CA ARG A 51 9.04 5.64 -0.68
C ARG A 51 10.36 5.33 -1.37
N MET A 52 10.82 6.14 -2.30
CA MET A 52 12.10 5.92 -3.00
C MET A 52 13.28 5.74 -2.04
N VAL A 53 13.37 6.58 -1.01
CA VAL A 53 14.44 6.49 0.00
C VAL A 53 14.38 5.16 0.78
N ARG A 54 13.17 4.64 1.04
CA ARG A 54 13.01 3.31 1.66
C ARG A 54 13.55 2.21 0.75
N TYR A 55 13.30 2.29 -0.54
CA TYR A 55 13.77 1.30 -1.51
C TYR A 55 15.29 1.38 -1.69
N ASP A 56 15.83 2.58 -1.81
CA ASP A 56 17.28 2.82 -1.82
C ASP A 56 17.96 2.14 -0.63
N LYS A 57 17.49 2.41 0.59
CA LYS A 57 18.03 1.78 1.81
C LYS A 57 17.81 0.26 1.85
N GLY A 58 16.74 -0.24 1.26
CA GLY A 58 16.49 -1.68 1.13
C GLY A 58 17.53 -2.36 0.24
N ILE A 59 17.85 -1.73 -0.88
CA ILE A 59 18.88 -2.18 -1.82
C ILE A 59 20.29 -2.11 -1.17
N GLU A 60 20.60 -0.98 -0.56
CA GLU A 60 21.91 -0.79 0.14
C GLU A 60 22.14 -1.84 1.24
N ARG A 61 21.08 -2.19 2.00
CA ARG A 61 21.14 -3.20 3.07
C ARG A 61 21.08 -4.64 2.58
N GLY A 62 20.83 -4.87 1.30
CA GLY A 62 20.64 -6.21 0.74
C GLY A 62 19.32 -6.88 1.16
N THR A 63 18.30 -6.11 1.56
CA THR A 63 16.94 -6.63 1.82
C THR A 63 16.03 -6.53 0.61
N ILE A 64 16.44 -5.83 -0.44
CA ILE A 64 15.83 -5.78 -1.77
C ILE A 64 16.93 -6.11 -2.79
N HIS A 65 16.69 -7.13 -3.59
CA HIS A 65 17.59 -7.59 -4.64
C HIS A 65 17.07 -7.12 -6.00
N PRO A 66 17.69 -6.10 -6.65
CA PRO A 66 17.18 -5.55 -7.92
C PRO A 66 17.21 -6.54 -9.08
N ASP A 67 18.12 -7.51 -9.05
CA ASP A 67 18.29 -8.55 -10.07
C ASP A 67 17.43 -9.80 -9.86
N ALA A 68 16.72 -9.91 -8.72
CA ALA A 68 15.89 -11.04 -8.41
C ALA A 68 14.61 -11.04 -9.29
N LYS A 69 14.29 -12.21 -9.84
CA LYS A 69 13.08 -12.42 -10.65
C LYS A 69 12.10 -13.33 -9.91
N PRO A 70 10.79 -13.08 -9.98
CA PRO A 70 9.77 -13.95 -9.37
C PRO A 70 9.75 -15.32 -10.04
N GLU A 71 9.66 -16.38 -9.22
CA GLU A 71 9.62 -17.77 -9.66
C GLU A 71 8.31 -18.44 -9.23
N VAL A 72 7.63 -19.12 -10.16
CA VAL A 72 6.46 -19.95 -9.83
C VAL A 72 6.96 -21.28 -9.27
N VAL A 73 6.80 -21.49 -7.97
CA VAL A 73 7.29 -22.69 -7.26
C VAL A 73 6.24 -23.78 -7.09
N PHE A 74 4.96 -23.44 -7.26
CA PHE A 74 3.84 -24.37 -7.28
C PHE A 74 2.72 -23.80 -8.15
N GLU A 75 2.05 -24.65 -8.94
CA GLU A 75 1.00 -24.19 -9.85
C GLU A 75 -0.09 -25.25 -10.05
N THR A 76 -1.34 -24.79 -10.09
CA THR A 76 -2.53 -25.55 -10.52
C THR A 76 -3.28 -24.77 -11.60
N PRO A 77 -4.32 -25.32 -12.23
CA PRO A 77 -5.11 -24.54 -13.17
C PRO A 77 -5.67 -23.23 -12.60
N VAL A 78 -5.99 -23.17 -11.31
CA VAL A 78 -6.67 -22.04 -10.63
C VAL A 78 -5.81 -21.31 -9.61
N SER A 79 -4.61 -21.80 -9.31
CA SER A 79 -3.75 -21.18 -8.29
C SER A 79 -2.27 -21.22 -8.63
N ALA A 80 -1.47 -20.37 -7.99
CA ALA A 80 -0.01 -20.45 -8.00
C ALA A 80 0.58 -19.98 -6.66
N VAL A 81 1.79 -20.47 -6.36
CA VAL A 81 2.66 -19.93 -5.32
C VAL A 81 3.92 -19.42 -5.97
N ILE A 82 4.29 -18.19 -5.64
CA ILE A 82 5.45 -17.50 -6.20
C ILE A 82 6.46 -17.23 -5.08
N ASP A 83 7.73 -17.50 -5.38
CA ASP A 83 8.87 -17.04 -4.57
C ASP A 83 9.42 -15.76 -5.20
N GLY A 84 9.48 -14.68 -4.44
CA GLY A 84 9.95 -13.38 -4.92
C GLY A 84 11.46 -13.18 -4.76
N HIS A 85 12.16 -14.12 -4.13
CA HIS A 85 13.64 -14.08 -3.94
C HIS A 85 14.14 -12.74 -3.36
N ASP A 86 13.32 -12.11 -2.49
CA ASP A 86 13.58 -10.80 -1.87
C ASP A 86 13.77 -9.65 -2.89
N GLY A 87 13.20 -9.79 -4.08
CA GLY A 87 13.19 -8.76 -5.13
C GLY A 87 12.27 -7.59 -4.83
N MET A 88 12.11 -6.68 -5.81
CA MET A 88 11.27 -5.49 -5.69
C MET A 88 9.79 -5.86 -5.66
N GLY A 89 9.08 -5.44 -4.60
CA GLY A 89 7.70 -5.84 -4.36
C GLY A 89 6.72 -5.49 -5.48
N GLN A 90 6.92 -4.38 -6.16
CA GLN A 90 6.08 -3.95 -7.29
C GLN A 90 6.18 -4.91 -8.47
N ILE A 91 7.38 -5.31 -8.86
CA ILE A 91 7.63 -6.23 -9.97
C ILE A 91 7.02 -7.59 -9.66
N ILE A 92 7.29 -8.12 -8.46
CA ILE A 92 6.78 -9.41 -8.02
C ILE A 92 5.26 -9.43 -7.99
N SER A 93 4.64 -8.35 -7.49
CA SER A 93 3.18 -8.25 -7.35
C SER A 93 2.47 -8.04 -8.68
N HIS A 94 3.07 -7.28 -9.59
CA HIS A 94 2.59 -7.12 -10.96
C HIS A 94 2.55 -8.49 -11.66
N PHE A 95 3.65 -9.22 -11.64
CA PHE A 95 3.75 -10.59 -12.19
C PHE A 95 2.72 -11.54 -11.55
N ALA A 96 2.53 -11.46 -10.24
CA ALA A 96 1.58 -12.32 -9.53
C ALA A 96 0.12 -12.03 -9.90
N MET A 97 -0.25 -10.75 -10.02
CA MET A 97 -1.60 -10.38 -10.46
C MET A 97 -1.84 -10.71 -11.93
N GLU A 98 -0.86 -10.53 -12.82
CA GLU A 98 -0.97 -10.99 -14.21
C GLU A 98 -1.21 -12.51 -14.28
N LYS A 99 -0.50 -13.30 -13.46
CA LYS A 99 -0.70 -14.73 -13.35
C LYS A 99 -2.11 -15.09 -12.84
N ALA A 100 -2.66 -14.35 -11.87
CA ALA A 100 -4.04 -14.52 -11.41
C ALA A 100 -5.06 -14.19 -12.51
N ILE A 101 -4.86 -13.11 -13.25
CA ILE A 101 -5.68 -12.70 -14.40
C ILE A 101 -5.64 -13.75 -15.50
N GLU A 102 -4.45 -14.24 -15.87
CA GLU A 102 -4.30 -15.31 -16.87
C GLU A 102 -5.12 -16.54 -16.52
N LYS A 103 -5.07 -16.97 -15.26
CA LYS A 103 -5.85 -18.12 -14.77
C LYS A 103 -7.35 -17.83 -14.78
N ALA A 104 -7.78 -16.66 -14.29
CA ALA A 104 -9.18 -16.28 -14.29
C ALA A 104 -9.79 -16.28 -15.69
N LYS A 105 -9.08 -15.78 -16.70
CA LYS A 105 -9.51 -15.80 -18.10
C LYS A 105 -9.66 -17.22 -18.67
N LYS A 106 -8.91 -18.20 -18.14
CA LYS A 106 -8.97 -19.60 -18.60
C LYS A 106 -9.99 -20.44 -17.86
N THR A 107 -10.16 -20.20 -16.57
CA THR A 107 -10.92 -21.08 -15.66
C THR A 107 -12.04 -20.40 -14.89
N GLY A 108 -12.17 -19.07 -15.04
CA GLY A 108 -13.11 -18.23 -14.30
C GLY A 108 -12.55 -17.69 -12.97
N VAL A 109 -11.49 -18.28 -12.42
CA VAL A 109 -10.88 -17.83 -11.17
C VAL A 109 -9.36 -18.01 -11.21
N GLY A 110 -8.63 -17.12 -10.55
CA GLY A 110 -7.19 -17.25 -10.36
C GLY A 110 -6.78 -16.76 -8.97
N PHE A 111 -6.02 -17.57 -8.24
CA PHE A 111 -5.50 -17.25 -6.91
C PHE A 111 -3.99 -17.39 -6.91
N VAL A 112 -3.28 -16.39 -6.42
CA VAL A 112 -1.82 -16.40 -6.33
C VAL A 112 -1.38 -15.94 -4.95
N SER A 113 -0.53 -16.72 -4.29
CA SER A 113 0.12 -16.35 -3.04
C SER A 113 1.63 -16.20 -3.26
N VAL A 114 2.21 -15.18 -2.66
CA VAL A 114 3.62 -14.80 -2.84
C VAL A 114 4.33 -14.83 -1.50
N ARG A 115 5.55 -15.34 -1.46
CA ARG A 115 6.47 -15.24 -0.33
C ARG A 115 7.79 -14.58 -0.73
N ASN A 116 8.60 -14.22 0.26
CA ASN A 116 9.93 -13.62 0.08
C ASN A 116 9.87 -12.40 -0.85
N SER A 117 8.98 -11.46 -0.53
CA SER A 117 8.80 -10.21 -1.26
C SER A 117 9.10 -9.02 -0.35
N ASN A 118 8.86 -7.83 -0.88
CA ASN A 118 9.07 -6.55 -0.25
C ASN A 118 7.82 -5.67 -0.32
N HIS A 119 7.91 -4.44 0.20
CA HIS A 119 6.84 -3.46 0.10
C HIS A 119 6.49 -3.22 -1.38
N PHE A 120 5.18 -3.19 -1.71
CA PHE A 120 4.69 -3.22 -3.09
C PHE A 120 3.88 -1.96 -3.50
N GLY A 121 3.89 -0.90 -2.69
CA GLY A 121 3.07 0.29 -2.94
C GLY A 121 1.66 0.15 -2.37
N ILE A 122 0.64 0.57 -3.12
CA ILE A 122 -0.78 0.46 -2.77
C ILE A 122 -1.38 -0.85 -3.28
N ALA A 123 -2.17 -1.52 -2.45
CA ALA A 123 -2.80 -2.79 -2.84
C ALA A 123 -3.86 -2.60 -3.94
N GLY A 124 -4.52 -1.45 -3.93
CA GLY A 124 -5.54 -1.07 -4.91
C GLY A 124 -5.06 -1.13 -6.35
N TYR A 125 -3.80 -0.77 -6.61
CA TYR A 125 -3.21 -0.82 -7.94
C TYR A 125 -3.35 -2.21 -8.58
N TYR A 126 -3.01 -3.26 -7.82
CA TYR A 126 -3.07 -4.64 -8.35
C TYR A 126 -4.50 -5.13 -8.50
N ALA A 127 -5.39 -4.81 -7.57
CA ALA A 127 -6.80 -5.14 -7.71
C ALA A 127 -7.40 -4.47 -8.97
N GLU A 128 -7.00 -3.23 -9.25
CA GLU A 128 -7.44 -2.48 -10.41
C GLU A 128 -6.90 -3.05 -11.73
N MET A 129 -5.71 -3.67 -11.76
CA MET A 129 -5.20 -4.37 -12.96
C MET A 129 -6.20 -5.41 -13.49
N ALA A 130 -6.83 -6.17 -12.60
CA ALA A 130 -7.86 -7.14 -12.96
C ALA A 130 -9.18 -6.45 -13.36
N SER A 131 -9.59 -5.43 -12.60
CA SER A 131 -10.81 -4.66 -12.86
C SER A 131 -10.80 -3.97 -14.23
N LYS A 132 -9.66 -3.41 -14.65
CA LYS A 132 -9.47 -2.82 -15.99
C LYS A 132 -9.61 -3.85 -17.13
N GLN A 133 -9.56 -5.15 -16.80
CA GLN A 133 -9.76 -6.25 -17.76
C GLN A 133 -11.14 -6.94 -17.59
N GLY A 134 -12.09 -6.30 -16.91
CA GLY A 134 -13.45 -6.79 -16.72
C GLY A 134 -13.62 -7.85 -15.64
N LEU A 135 -12.57 -8.12 -14.85
CA LEU A 135 -12.58 -9.09 -13.76
C LEU A 135 -12.83 -8.39 -12.42
N LEU A 136 -13.24 -9.13 -11.39
CA LEU A 136 -13.08 -8.66 -10.02
C LEU A 136 -11.65 -8.96 -9.59
N GLY A 137 -10.92 -7.93 -9.13
CA GLY A 137 -9.57 -8.06 -8.59
C GLY A 137 -9.56 -7.96 -7.06
N MET A 138 -8.70 -8.75 -6.41
CA MET A 138 -8.39 -8.63 -4.99
C MET A 138 -6.88 -8.70 -4.78
N ALA A 139 -6.36 -7.82 -3.91
CA ALA A 139 -4.97 -7.88 -3.46
C ALA A 139 -4.92 -7.70 -1.94
N CYS A 140 -4.06 -8.45 -1.27
CA CYS A 140 -3.78 -8.26 0.14
C CYS A 140 -2.31 -8.56 0.44
N THR A 141 -1.84 -8.10 1.59
CA THR A 141 -0.47 -8.36 2.02
C THR A 141 -0.40 -8.45 3.54
N ASN A 142 0.58 -9.15 4.05
CA ASN A 142 1.01 -8.97 5.42
C ASN A 142 2.06 -7.85 5.50
N SER A 143 2.47 -7.47 6.69
CA SER A 143 3.53 -6.50 6.90
C SER A 143 4.14 -6.64 8.31
N GLU A 144 5.14 -5.81 8.62
CA GLU A 144 5.71 -5.73 9.98
C GLU A 144 4.62 -5.60 11.05
N ALA A 145 4.78 -6.33 12.16
CA ALA A 145 3.81 -6.35 13.24
C ALA A 145 3.67 -4.97 13.91
N ILE A 146 2.50 -4.36 13.75
CA ILE A 146 2.09 -3.08 14.35
C ILE A 146 0.69 -3.14 14.99
N MET A 147 -0.14 -4.14 14.61
CA MET A 147 -1.51 -4.30 15.12
C MET A 147 -1.53 -5.26 16.31
N VAL A 148 -2.18 -4.84 17.38
CA VAL A 148 -2.40 -5.67 18.58
C VAL A 148 -3.68 -6.48 18.38
N PRO A 149 -3.64 -7.83 18.51
CA PRO A 149 -4.86 -8.64 18.45
C PRO A 149 -5.85 -8.26 19.56
N THR A 150 -7.14 -8.47 19.33
CA THR A 150 -8.18 -8.27 20.36
C THR A 150 -7.80 -9.01 21.65
N PHE A 151 -7.89 -8.34 22.80
CA PHE A 151 -7.43 -8.79 24.13
C PHE A 151 -5.91 -8.96 24.29
N GLY A 152 -5.13 -8.71 23.24
CA GLY A 152 -3.69 -8.73 23.31
C GLY A 152 -3.11 -7.45 23.89
N ARG A 153 -1.81 -7.49 24.19
CA ARG A 153 -1.01 -6.30 24.57
C ARG A 153 0.27 -6.14 23.77
N LYS A 154 0.45 -6.94 22.74
CA LYS A 154 1.63 -6.90 21.86
C LYS A 154 1.20 -6.97 20.40
N ALA A 155 1.81 -6.15 19.58
CA ALA A 155 1.61 -6.21 18.15
C ALA A 155 2.09 -7.56 17.59
N MET A 156 1.22 -8.24 16.84
CA MET A 156 1.46 -9.57 16.27
C MET A 156 1.13 -9.61 14.77
N LEU A 157 0.30 -8.70 14.29
CA LEU A 157 -0.10 -8.56 12.89
C LEU A 157 0.37 -7.22 12.35
N GLY A 158 0.55 -7.13 11.05
CA GLY A 158 0.80 -5.87 10.36
C GLY A 158 -0.46 -5.02 10.21
N SER A 159 -0.38 -3.93 9.46
CA SER A 159 -1.57 -3.18 9.01
C SER A 159 -2.40 -4.00 8.00
N ASN A 160 -1.81 -5.01 7.43
CA ASN A 160 -2.38 -6.05 6.59
C ASN A 160 -3.50 -5.50 5.68
N PRO A 161 -3.16 -4.63 4.72
CA PRO A 161 -4.18 -4.05 3.85
C PRO A 161 -4.82 -5.08 2.95
N ILE A 162 -6.09 -4.80 2.60
CA ILE A 162 -6.86 -5.55 1.61
C ILE A 162 -7.47 -4.56 0.62
N ALA A 163 -7.38 -4.88 -0.66
CA ALA A 163 -8.02 -4.13 -1.73
C ALA A 163 -8.90 -5.03 -2.58
N VAL A 164 -10.01 -4.46 -3.05
CA VAL A 164 -10.92 -5.10 -4.01
C VAL A 164 -11.33 -4.06 -5.04
N ALA A 165 -11.27 -4.42 -6.32
CA ALA A 165 -11.71 -3.57 -7.42
C ALA A 165 -12.63 -4.33 -8.37
N MET A 166 -13.64 -3.63 -8.88
CA MET A 166 -14.57 -4.15 -9.88
C MET A 166 -15.08 -3.00 -10.75
N SER A 167 -15.22 -3.27 -12.05
CA SER A 167 -15.74 -2.29 -13.00
C SER A 167 -17.17 -1.90 -12.68
N ALA A 168 -17.46 -0.59 -12.74
CA ALA A 168 -18.79 0.00 -12.58
C ALA A 168 -18.81 1.38 -13.24
N GLU A 169 -20.02 1.94 -13.47
CA GLU A 169 -20.21 3.28 -14.03
C GLU A 169 -20.89 4.22 -13.01
N PRO A 170 -20.65 5.52 -13.04
CA PRO A 170 -19.64 6.23 -13.81
C PRO A 170 -18.22 6.12 -13.22
N TYR A 171 -18.09 5.50 -12.05
CA TYR A 171 -16.81 5.27 -11.36
C TYR A 171 -16.68 3.80 -11.01
N PRO A 172 -15.54 3.15 -11.28
CA PRO A 172 -15.26 1.81 -10.80
C PRO A 172 -15.26 1.77 -9.27
N PHE A 173 -15.60 0.63 -8.71
CA PHE A 173 -15.39 0.38 -7.28
C PHE A 173 -13.92 0.03 -7.03
N LEU A 174 -13.28 0.80 -6.16
CA LEU A 174 -11.91 0.56 -5.71
C LEU A 174 -11.85 0.76 -4.19
N PHE A 175 -11.88 -0.34 -3.47
CA PHE A 175 -11.69 -0.35 -2.03
C PHE A 175 -10.25 -0.75 -1.71
N ASP A 176 -9.51 0.09 -1.00
CA ASP A 176 -8.15 -0.20 -0.50
C ASP A 176 -8.00 0.37 0.91
N CYS A 177 -7.85 -0.49 1.90
CA CYS A 177 -7.67 -0.04 3.27
C CYS A 177 -6.80 -0.98 4.12
N SER A 178 -6.16 -0.41 5.14
CA SER A 178 -5.57 -1.20 6.21
C SER A 178 -6.64 -1.83 7.10
N THR A 179 -6.31 -2.91 7.78
CA THR A 179 -7.20 -3.57 8.77
C THR A 179 -7.02 -3.03 10.19
N THR A 180 -6.14 -2.02 10.34
CA THR A 180 -5.98 -1.22 11.56
C THR A 180 -6.84 0.06 11.51
N VAL A 181 -7.19 0.63 12.68
CA VAL A 181 -7.97 1.89 12.72
C VAL A 181 -7.26 3.04 12.03
N VAL A 182 -5.93 3.06 12.04
CA VAL A 182 -5.08 4.03 11.35
C VAL A 182 -3.78 3.37 10.91
N THR A 183 -3.09 3.98 9.96
CA THR A 183 -1.75 3.54 9.55
C THR A 183 -0.67 4.05 10.52
N ARG A 184 0.50 3.40 10.53
CA ARG A 184 1.68 3.88 11.28
C ARG A 184 2.05 5.31 10.91
N GLY A 185 1.95 5.68 9.63
CA GLY A 185 2.23 7.03 9.16
C GLY A 185 1.36 8.12 9.82
N LYS A 186 0.12 7.78 10.22
CA LYS A 186 -0.72 8.71 11.01
C LYS A 186 -0.12 8.98 12.40
N LEU A 187 0.38 7.95 13.09
CA LEU A 187 1.05 8.12 14.38
C LEU A 187 2.31 8.97 14.23
N GLU A 188 3.11 8.71 13.20
CA GLU A 188 4.33 9.48 12.89
C GLU A 188 4.02 10.95 12.63
N MET A 189 2.93 11.24 11.90
CA MET A 189 2.48 12.62 11.63
C MET A 189 2.06 13.34 12.93
N TYR A 190 1.32 12.67 13.82
CA TYR A 190 0.94 13.24 15.12
C TYR A 190 2.18 13.48 16.01
N ASN A 191 3.11 12.54 16.04
CA ASN A 191 4.38 12.67 16.74
C ASN A 191 5.18 13.90 16.24
N LYS A 192 5.36 14.03 14.92
CA LYS A 192 6.05 15.18 14.33
C LYS A 192 5.39 16.53 14.64
N SER A 193 4.07 16.55 14.77
CA SER A 193 3.31 17.77 15.10
C SER A 193 3.14 18.03 16.61
N GLY A 194 3.69 17.17 17.45
CA GLY A 194 3.57 17.27 18.93
C GLY A 194 2.13 17.15 19.44
N LYS A 195 1.24 16.54 18.66
CA LYS A 195 -0.17 16.37 19.00
C LYS A 195 -0.41 15.00 19.66
N PRO A 196 -1.27 14.93 20.70
CA PRO A 196 -1.67 13.64 21.26
C PRO A 196 -2.47 12.84 20.23
N LEU A 197 -2.32 11.51 20.25
CA LEU A 197 -3.15 10.62 19.41
C LEU A 197 -4.62 10.71 19.83
N PRO A 198 -5.56 10.62 18.91
CA PRO A 198 -6.95 10.38 19.24
C PRO A 198 -7.12 9.07 20.03
N LYS A 199 -8.07 9.09 20.97
CA LYS A 199 -8.47 7.85 21.67
C LYS A 199 -8.96 6.80 20.69
N GLY A 200 -8.76 5.52 21.00
CA GLY A 200 -9.17 4.41 20.18
C GLY A 200 -8.19 4.06 19.04
N TRP A 201 -7.00 4.69 19.00
CA TRP A 201 -6.00 4.42 17.94
C TRP A 201 -4.93 3.43 18.36
N ALA A 202 -4.44 3.54 19.59
CA ALA A 202 -3.25 2.80 20.01
C ALA A 202 -3.31 2.33 21.47
N LEU A 203 -2.50 1.32 21.77
CA LEU A 203 -2.27 0.76 23.08
C LEU A 203 -0.81 0.97 23.50
N ASP A 204 -0.59 1.20 24.79
CA ASP A 204 0.73 1.17 25.42
C ASP A 204 1.27 -0.27 25.61
N ALA A 205 2.48 -0.40 26.15
CA ALA A 205 3.12 -1.70 26.40
C ALA A 205 2.34 -2.61 27.39
N ASN A 206 1.43 -2.06 28.18
CA ASN A 206 0.58 -2.79 29.11
C ASN A 206 -0.78 -3.18 28.51
N GLY A 207 -1.07 -2.75 27.27
CA GLY A 207 -2.35 -2.98 26.61
C GLY A 207 -3.44 -1.99 27.02
N GLN A 208 -3.06 -0.86 27.63
CA GLN A 208 -3.99 0.22 27.94
C GLN A 208 -4.05 1.22 26.78
N GLU A 209 -5.19 1.87 26.61
CA GLU A 209 -5.36 2.90 25.58
C GLU A 209 -4.38 4.05 25.81
N SER A 210 -3.63 4.41 24.77
CA SER A 210 -2.61 5.46 24.83
C SER A 210 -2.86 6.56 23.79
N THR A 211 -2.59 7.80 24.22
CA THR A 211 -2.56 8.99 23.35
C THR A 211 -1.13 9.52 23.15
N ASP A 212 -0.12 8.81 23.64
CA ASP A 212 1.29 9.17 23.58
C ASP A 212 1.94 8.59 22.30
N ALA A 213 2.03 9.40 21.25
CA ALA A 213 2.60 8.97 19.99
C ALA A 213 4.09 8.55 20.08
N PRO A 214 4.99 9.33 20.75
CA PRO A 214 6.38 8.92 20.97
C PRO A 214 6.52 7.55 21.61
N ASP A 215 5.80 7.28 22.72
CA ASP A 215 5.88 6.02 23.46
C ASP A 215 5.39 4.85 22.60
N VAL A 216 4.23 4.98 21.96
CA VAL A 216 3.66 3.93 21.11
C VAL A 216 4.59 3.59 19.95
N LEU A 217 5.15 4.59 19.27
CA LEU A 217 6.09 4.36 18.17
C LEU A 217 7.38 3.70 18.65
N ALA A 218 7.94 4.14 19.78
CA ALA A 218 9.13 3.52 20.37
C ALA A 218 8.89 2.06 20.79
N ASN A 219 7.70 1.77 21.30
CA ASN A 219 7.30 0.41 21.68
C ASN A 219 7.10 -0.51 20.49
N ILE A 220 6.51 -0.02 19.38
CA ILE A 220 6.40 -0.77 18.10
C ILE A 220 7.80 -1.12 17.58
N VAL A 221 8.68 -0.13 17.43
CA VAL A 221 10.04 -0.33 16.94
C VAL A 221 10.84 -1.26 17.85
N GLY A 222 10.78 -1.05 19.16
CA GLY A 222 11.49 -1.85 20.15
C GLY A 222 10.84 -3.20 20.47
N LYS A 223 9.68 -3.52 19.88
CA LYS A 223 8.87 -4.73 20.13
C LYS A 223 8.57 -4.97 21.61
N LYS A 224 8.40 -3.88 22.37
CA LYS A 224 8.22 -3.87 23.84
C LYS A 224 6.79 -4.13 24.29
N GLY A 225 5.84 -4.27 23.36
CA GLY A 225 4.41 -4.35 23.58
C GLY A 225 3.69 -3.08 23.10
N GLY A 226 2.36 -3.05 23.20
CA GLY A 226 1.55 -1.99 22.60
C GLY A 226 1.48 -2.10 21.08
N GLY A 227 0.88 -1.09 20.45
CA GLY A 227 0.73 -0.99 19.00
C GLY A 227 -0.59 -0.34 18.61
N ILE A 228 -0.91 -0.44 17.33
CA ILE A 228 -2.14 0.14 16.74
C ILE A 228 -3.30 -0.83 16.96
N MET A 229 -4.49 -0.29 17.20
CA MET A 229 -5.70 -1.10 17.34
C MET A 229 -6.22 -1.58 15.98
N PRO A 230 -6.86 -2.77 15.91
CA PRO A 230 -7.60 -3.19 14.73
C PRO A 230 -8.82 -2.29 14.48
N LEU A 231 -9.38 -2.32 13.28
CA LEU A 231 -10.69 -1.72 13.00
C LEU A 231 -11.71 -2.18 14.05
N GLY A 232 -12.42 -1.23 14.65
CA GLY A 232 -13.31 -1.49 15.79
C GLY A 232 -12.67 -1.28 17.16
N GLY A 233 -11.36 -0.89 17.23
CA GLY A 233 -10.71 -0.52 18.48
C GLY A 233 -10.19 -1.72 19.28
N ASN A 234 -10.29 -1.68 20.63
CA ASN A 234 -9.73 -2.70 21.53
C ASN A 234 -10.75 -3.57 22.27
N LYS A 235 -12.06 -3.38 22.01
CA LYS A 235 -13.13 -4.09 22.70
C LYS A 235 -14.02 -4.86 21.74
N GLU A 236 -14.52 -6.02 22.13
CA GLU A 236 -15.52 -6.76 21.35
C GLU A 236 -16.79 -5.94 21.11
N ALA A 237 -17.23 -5.18 22.12
CA ALA A 237 -18.42 -4.32 22.01
C ALA A 237 -18.30 -3.29 20.89
N SER A 238 -17.10 -2.83 20.54
CA SER A 238 -16.85 -1.92 19.42
C SER A 238 -16.48 -2.64 18.11
N GLY A 239 -16.40 -3.97 18.12
CA GLY A 239 -16.11 -4.77 16.93
C GLY A 239 -14.63 -4.99 16.63
N SER A 240 -13.74 -4.84 17.62
CA SER A 240 -12.29 -5.06 17.50
C SER A 240 -11.94 -6.40 16.82
N HIS A 241 -12.62 -7.49 17.22
CA HIS A 241 -12.44 -8.82 16.64
C HIS A 241 -12.69 -8.88 15.13
N LYS A 242 -13.49 -7.95 14.57
CA LYS A 242 -13.76 -7.90 13.12
C LYS A 242 -12.52 -7.42 12.36
N GLY A 243 -11.93 -6.28 12.79
CA GLY A 243 -10.69 -5.79 12.18
C GLY A 243 -9.52 -6.76 12.36
N TYR A 244 -9.40 -7.35 13.55
CA TYR A 244 -8.45 -8.45 13.80
C TYR A 244 -8.68 -9.63 12.83
N GLY A 245 -9.93 -10.05 12.63
CA GLY A 245 -10.30 -11.10 11.68
C GLY A 245 -9.93 -10.77 10.24
N TYR A 246 -10.17 -9.53 9.78
CA TYR A 246 -9.73 -9.10 8.45
C TYR A 246 -8.20 -9.15 8.30
N GLY A 247 -7.44 -8.75 9.33
CA GLY A 247 -5.99 -8.89 9.34
C GLY A 247 -5.54 -10.34 9.23
N MET A 248 -6.27 -11.28 9.87
CA MET A 248 -6.03 -12.73 9.75
C MET A 248 -6.35 -13.26 8.36
N LEU A 249 -7.38 -12.75 7.66
CA LEU A 249 -7.64 -13.12 6.27
C LEU A 249 -6.45 -12.75 5.38
N CYS A 250 -5.87 -11.56 5.57
CA CYS A 250 -4.67 -11.17 4.83
C CYS A 250 -3.50 -12.14 5.11
N GLU A 251 -3.27 -12.56 6.37
CA GLU A 251 -2.25 -13.58 6.68
C GLU A 251 -2.53 -14.90 5.96
N ILE A 252 -3.78 -15.37 5.95
CA ILE A 252 -4.15 -16.64 5.31
C ILE A 252 -3.84 -16.60 3.81
N PHE A 253 -4.30 -15.57 3.11
CA PHE A 253 -4.13 -15.48 1.66
C PHE A 253 -2.71 -15.12 1.24
N SER A 254 -1.89 -14.56 2.12
CA SER A 254 -0.50 -14.21 1.85
C SER A 254 0.47 -15.24 2.44
N SER A 255 0.83 -15.10 3.72
CA SER A 255 1.91 -15.86 4.36
C SER A 255 1.58 -17.34 4.57
N ILE A 256 0.34 -17.66 4.96
CA ILE A 256 -0.01 -19.05 5.26
C ILE A 256 -0.07 -19.89 3.99
N PHE A 257 -0.76 -19.45 2.95
CA PHE A 257 -0.86 -20.22 1.71
C PHE A 257 0.45 -20.29 0.94
N SER A 258 1.33 -19.26 1.05
CA SER A 258 2.65 -19.30 0.42
C SER A 258 3.70 -20.06 1.25
N MET A 259 3.39 -20.48 2.47
CA MET A 259 4.36 -21.01 3.46
C MET A 259 5.47 -19.99 3.75
N GLY A 260 5.13 -18.71 3.69
CA GLY A 260 6.04 -17.59 3.93
C GLY A 260 6.08 -17.11 5.38
N VAL A 261 6.71 -15.98 5.59
CA VAL A 261 6.91 -15.39 6.92
C VAL A 261 5.65 -14.67 7.39
N THR A 262 5.18 -14.96 8.60
CA THR A 262 4.05 -14.27 9.24
C THR A 262 4.44 -12.91 9.80
N SER A 263 3.47 -12.00 9.97
CA SER A 263 3.71 -10.60 10.38
C SER A 263 4.56 -10.43 11.62
N ASP A 264 4.47 -11.33 12.60
CA ASP A 264 5.26 -11.28 13.84
C ASP A 264 6.77 -11.43 13.59
N LYS A 265 7.15 -11.98 12.45
CA LYS A 265 8.54 -12.19 12.01
C LYS A 265 8.94 -11.32 10.82
N CYS A 266 7.98 -10.70 10.09
CA CYS A 266 8.30 -9.78 9.01
C CYS A 266 9.22 -8.65 9.48
N CYS A 267 10.20 -8.28 8.64
CA CYS A 267 11.18 -7.23 8.90
C CYS A 267 12.01 -7.43 10.19
N THR A 268 12.17 -8.67 10.64
CA THR A 268 13.02 -8.99 11.81
C THR A 268 14.38 -9.58 11.43
N PHE A 269 14.54 -10.00 10.19
CA PHE A 269 15.78 -10.54 9.65
C PHE A 269 16.73 -9.41 9.23
N LYS A 270 18.04 -9.71 9.16
CA LYS A 270 19.04 -8.73 8.74
C LYS A 270 19.13 -8.56 7.23
N ASP A 271 18.84 -9.63 6.50
CA ASP A 271 19.08 -9.81 5.07
C ASP A 271 17.80 -9.89 4.22
N ARG A 272 16.63 -9.84 4.84
CA ARG A 272 15.35 -9.88 4.14
C ARG A 272 14.21 -9.28 4.96
N ASN A 273 13.15 -8.88 4.28
CA ASN A 273 11.90 -8.41 4.91
C ASN A 273 10.86 -9.54 5.07
N GLY A 274 10.82 -10.49 4.15
CA GLY A 274 9.95 -11.65 4.19
C GLY A 274 8.46 -11.32 4.03
N ILE A 275 8.12 -10.21 3.36
CA ILE A 275 6.72 -9.81 3.13
C ILE A 275 6.08 -10.78 2.15
N CYS A 276 4.79 -11.09 2.41
CA CYS A 276 4.00 -12.02 1.61
C CYS A 276 2.76 -11.32 1.07
N HIS A 277 2.31 -11.71 -0.13
CA HIS A 277 1.13 -11.12 -0.77
C HIS A 277 0.14 -12.19 -1.20
N GLY A 278 -1.13 -11.79 -1.33
CA GLY A 278 -2.19 -12.61 -1.89
C GLY A 278 -2.94 -11.85 -2.96
N PHE A 279 -3.19 -12.51 -4.09
CA PHE A 279 -3.91 -11.94 -5.24
C PHE A 279 -5.01 -12.89 -5.67
N ALA A 280 -6.13 -12.32 -6.13
CA ALA A 280 -7.18 -13.08 -6.77
C ALA A 280 -7.77 -12.27 -7.94
N ALA A 281 -8.12 -12.98 -9.01
CA ALA A 281 -8.94 -12.47 -10.09
C ALA A 281 -10.11 -13.42 -10.32
N ILE A 282 -11.32 -12.87 -10.50
CA ILE A 282 -12.55 -13.64 -10.71
C ILE A 282 -13.26 -13.07 -11.93
N ASP A 283 -13.62 -13.93 -12.87
CA ASP A 283 -14.41 -13.56 -14.02
C ASP A 283 -15.91 -13.54 -13.64
N PRO A 284 -16.58 -12.38 -13.69
CA PRO A 284 -18.01 -12.31 -13.42
C PRO A 284 -18.85 -13.21 -14.33
N ALA A 285 -18.36 -13.56 -15.52
CA ALA A 285 -19.04 -14.41 -16.47
C ALA A 285 -19.36 -15.81 -15.97
N ILE A 286 -18.66 -16.29 -14.92
CA ILE A 286 -18.98 -17.59 -14.27
C ILE A 286 -20.28 -17.54 -13.46
N PHE A 287 -20.82 -16.34 -13.20
CA PHE A 287 -22.10 -16.14 -12.47
C PHE A 287 -23.25 -15.75 -13.40
N GLY A 288 -23.00 -15.43 -14.67
CA GLY A 288 -24.00 -15.00 -15.62
C GLY A 288 -23.46 -14.04 -16.68
N ASN A 289 -24.31 -13.22 -17.25
CA ASN A 289 -23.87 -12.20 -18.21
C ASN A 289 -23.07 -11.12 -17.47
N ALA A 290 -21.80 -10.93 -17.85
CA ALA A 290 -20.90 -10.01 -17.17
C ALA A 290 -21.36 -8.54 -17.28
N GLU A 291 -21.95 -8.13 -18.41
CA GLU A 291 -22.45 -6.77 -18.60
C GLU A 291 -23.69 -6.51 -17.74
N ASP A 292 -24.59 -7.48 -17.60
CA ASP A 292 -25.75 -7.36 -16.72
C ASP A 292 -25.31 -7.26 -15.23
N ILE A 293 -24.28 -8.02 -14.84
CA ILE A 293 -23.70 -7.97 -13.49
C ILE A 293 -23.07 -6.59 -13.25
N LYS A 294 -22.30 -6.07 -14.22
CA LYS A 294 -21.70 -4.73 -14.14
C LYS A 294 -22.80 -3.64 -14.04
N ALA A 295 -23.83 -3.73 -14.87
CA ALA A 295 -24.95 -2.77 -14.85
C ALA A 295 -25.68 -2.78 -13.50
N HIS A 296 -25.99 -3.97 -12.97
CA HIS A 296 -26.63 -4.13 -11.66
C HIS A 296 -25.78 -3.56 -10.52
N PHE A 297 -24.46 -3.79 -10.55
CA PHE A 297 -23.56 -3.21 -9.57
C PHE A 297 -23.48 -1.69 -9.68
N SER A 298 -23.43 -1.14 -10.89
CA SER A 298 -23.42 0.31 -11.15
C SER A 298 -24.70 0.98 -10.61
N GLU A 299 -25.86 0.37 -10.82
CA GLU A 299 -27.15 0.85 -10.28
C GLU A 299 -27.14 0.85 -8.74
N PHE A 300 -26.61 -0.20 -8.12
CA PHE A 300 -26.52 -0.26 -6.67
C PHE A 300 -25.58 0.83 -6.11
N LEU A 301 -24.42 1.06 -6.72
CA LEU A 301 -23.51 2.15 -6.31
C LEU A 301 -24.18 3.53 -6.47
N GLU A 302 -24.96 3.74 -7.54
CA GLU A 302 -25.72 4.98 -7.70
C GLU A 302 -26.80 5.14 -6.61
N THR A 303 -27.50 4.06 -6.26
CA THR A 303 -28.47 4.05 -5.16
C THR A 303 -27.83 4.48 -3.84
N LEU A 304 -26.60 4.03 -3.55
CA LEU A 304 -25.84 4.47 -2.37
C LEU A 304 -25.51 5.96 -2.42
N ARG A 305 -25.05 6.48 -3.55
CA ARG A 305 -24.76 7.91 -3.74
C ARG A 305 -25.98 8.79 -3.56
N GLN A 306 -27.15 8.32 -3.98
CA GLN A 306 -28.43 9.04 -3.88
C GLN A 306 -29.17 8.83 -2.55
N SER A 307 -28.65 7.98 -1.64
CA SER A 307 -29.28 7.73 -0.35
C SER A 307 -29.33 8.99 0.52
N PRO A 308 -30.23 9.07 1.52
CA PRO A 308 -30.34 10.23 2.38
C PRO A 308 -29.01 10.57 3.07
N LYS A 309 -28.60 11.84 2.96
CA LYS A 309 -27.35 12.34 3.53
C LYS A 309 -27.53 12.72 4.99
N ALA A 310 -26.49 12.59 5.78
CA ALA A 310 -26.44 13.16 7.12
C ALA A 310 -26.50 14.70 7.06
N GLU A 311 -26.96 15.33 8.13
CA GLU A 311 -27.01 16.79 8.24
C GLU A 311 -25.62 17.42 8.04
N GLY A 312 -25.53 18.45 7.22
CA GLY A 312 -24.27 19.13 6.89
C GLY A 312 -23.35 18.41 5.91
N VAL A 313 -23.77 17.25 5.35
CA VAL A 313 -23.02 16.50 4.34
C VAL A 313 -23.57 16.78 2.95
N GLU A 314 -22.72 17.24 2.04
CA GLU A 314 -23.12 17.60 0.67
C GLU A 314 -23.24 16.36 -0.25
N ARG A 315 -22.38 15.35 -0.06
CA ARG A 315 -22.25 14.21 -0.98
C ARG A 315 -21.85 12.92 -0.26
N ILE A 316 -22.41 11.80 -0.69
CA ILE A 316 -21.95 10.45 -0.36
C ILE A 316 -21.03 9.99 -1.50
N TYR A 317 -19.86 9.49 -1.14
CA TYR A 317 -18.89 8.92 -2.07
C TYR A 317 -18.94 7.39 -2.01
N THR A 318 -18.80 6.74 -3.15
CA THR A 318 -18.48 5.33 -3.22
C THR A 318 -16.96 5.14 -3.28
N HIS A 319 -16.48 3.96 -2.93
CA HIS A 319 -15.04 3.67 -2.88
C HIS A 319 -14.42 3.75 -4.30
N GLY A 320 -13.26 4.39 -4.43
CA GLY A 320 -12.57 4.66 -5.68
C GLY A 320 -12.90 6.02 -6.31
N GLU A 321 -14.03 6.62 -5.94
CA GLU A 321 -14.47 7.89 -6.54
C GLU A 321 -13.54 9.06 -6.17
N LYS A 322 -13.06 9.10 -4.93
CA LYS A 322 -12.15 10.17 -4.48
C LYS A 322 -10.78 10.06 -5.15
N GLU A 323 -10.31 8.84 -5.35
CA GLU A 323 -9.06 8.53 -6.02
C GLU A 323 -9.09 8.99 -7.47
N ILE A 324 -10.16 8.70 -8.20
CA ILE A 324 -10.35 9.13 -9.59
C ILE A 324 -10.45 10.67 -9.71
N LEU A 325 -11.18 11.31 -8.78
CA LEU A 325 -11.28 12.77 -8.76
C LEU A 325 -9.94 13.42 -8.42
N ALA A 326 -9.17 12.84 -7.52
CA ALA A 326 -7.83 13.30 -7.18
C ALA A 326 -6.87 13.13 -8.37
N GLU A 327 -6.91 11.99 -9.06
CA GLU A 327 -6.11 11.75 -10.26
C GLU A 327 -6.38 12.81 -11.33
N LYS A 328 -7.66 13.07 -11.64
CA LYS A 328 -8.03 14.09 -12.62
C LYS A 328 -7.47 15.46 -12.23
N GLU A 329 -7.69 15.90 -10.99
CA GLU A 329 -7.17 17.17 -10.50
C GLU A 329 -5.65 17.24 -10.58
N ARG A 330 -4.94 16.17 -10.19
CA ARG A 330 -3.48 16.16 -10.14
C ARG A 330 -2.83 16.06 -11.51
N ARG A 331 -3.47 15.40 -12.46
CA ARG A 331 -3.02 15.44 -13.87
C ARG A 331 -3.17 16.82 -14.51
N GLU A 332 -4.24 17.55 -14.18
CA GLU A 332 -4.50 18.89 -14.71
C GLU A 332 -3.65 19.98 -14.02
N ASN A 333 -3.50 19.91 -12.70
CA ASN A 333 -2.96 20.99 -11.87
C ASN A 333 -1.62 20.67 -11.21
N GLY A 334 -1.05 19.49 -11.50
CA GLY A 334 0.19 18.99 -10.92
C GLY A 334 -0.01 18.24 -9.60
N ILE A 335 0.93 17.34 -9.36
CA ILE A 335 0.98 16.47 -8.17
C ILE A 335 1.65 17.26 -7.03
N PRO A 336 1.00 17.41 -5.87
CA PRO A 336 1.59 18.10 -4.72
C PRO A 336 2.63 17.19 -4.05
N VAL A 337 3.85 17.69 -3.87
CA VAL A 337 4.94 17.05 -3.14
C VAL A 337 5.31 17.92 -1.95
N ASN A 338 5.41 17.36 -0.75
CA ASN A 338 5.74 18.14 0.44
C ASN A 338 7.25 18.43 0.53
N ASP A 339 7.61 19.55 1.21
CA ASP A 339 8.99 20.01 1.33
C ASP A 339 9.95 18.95 1.89
N ASN A 340 9.50 18.09 2.81
CA ASN A 340 10.34 17.04 3.35
C ASN A 340 10.69 15.99 2.31
N THR A 341 9.71 15.57 1.51
CA THR A 341 9.94 14.66 0.40
C THR A 341 10.91 15.29 -0.60
N MET A 342 10.76 16.57 -0.93
CA MET A 342 11.71 17.26 -1.83
C MET A 342 13.13 17.26 -1.30
N VAL A 343 13.33 17.46 0.01
CA VAL A 343 14.65 17.36 0.66
C VAL A 343 15.19 15.92 0.58
N GLU A 344 14.33 14.91 0.81
CA GLU A 344 14.69 13.51 0.69
C GLU A 344 15.13 13.16 -0.74
N LEU A 345 14.40 13.63 -1.75
CA LEU A 345 14.74 13.42 -3.17
C LEU A 345 16.05 14.14 -3.56
N ALA A 346 16.30 15.36 -3.05
CA ALA A 346 17.54 16.07 -3.30
C ALA A 346 18.76 15.31 -2.74
N ASN A 347 18.64 14.73 -1.54
CA ASN A 347 19.70 13.91 -0.97
C ASN A 347 19.90 12.60 -1.73
N LEU A 348 18.82 11.98 -2.18
CA LEU A 348 18.88 10.81 -3.05
C LEU A 348 19.61 11.12 -4.36
N CYS A 349 19.33 12.28 -4.99
CA CYS A 349 20.06 12.74 -6.16
C CYS A 349 21.56 12.88 -5.89
N ASN A 350 21.94 13.50 -4.77
CA ASN A 350 23.32 13.64 -4.38
C ASN A 350 24.02 12.26 -4.24
N TYR A 351 23.36 11.30 -3.59
CA TYR A 351 23.85 9.94 -3.44
C TYR A 351 24.03 9.23 -4.79
N LEU A 352 23.03 9.34 -5.68
CA LEU A 352 23.02 8.71 -7.00
C LEU A 352 23.84 9.49 -8.06
N LYS A 353 24.45 10.62 -7.69
CA LYS A 353 25.15 11.54 -8.61
C LYS A 353 24.26 12.01 -9.77
N MET A 354 23.04 12.40 -9.45
CA MET A 354 22.07 13.00 -10.35
C MET A 354 21.98 14.51 -10.07
N ASP A 355 21.69 15.29 -11.11
CA ASP A 355 21.44 16.74 -10.96
C ASP A 355 19.98 16.98 -10.59
N PHE A 356 19.72 17.32 -9.32
CA PHE A 356 18.38 17.62 -8.82
C PHE A 356 17.75 18.80 -9.58
N GLY A 357 18.54 19.83 -9.90
CA GLY A 357 18.08 21.02 -10.60
C GLY A 357 17.61 20.74 -12.04
N ALA A 358 18.12 19.69 -12.67
CA ALA A 358 17.67 19.28 -14.01
C ALA A 358 16.22 18.75 -14.06
N TYR A 359 15.62 18.40 -12.92
CA TYR A 359 14.23 17.96 -12.79
C TYR A 359 13.35 19.00 -12.11
N PHE A 360 13.91 19.70 -11.10
CA PHE A 360 13.19 20.57 -10.21
C PHE A 360 13.78 21.98 -10.26
N GLU A 361 13.84 22.54 -11.47
CA GLU A 361 14.29 23.89 -11.74
C GLU A 361 13.46 24.88 -10.91
N ASP A 362 14.08 25.92 -10.36
CA ASP A 362 13.45 26.93 -9.49
C ASP A 362 12.97 26.47 -8.10
N TYR A 363 13.20 25.23 -7.68
CA TYR A 363 12.88 24.84 -6.32
C TYR A 363 14.04 25.10 -5.36
N GLU A 364 13.84 26.06 -4.45
CA GLU A 364 14.79 26.33 -3.37
C GLU A 364 14.52 25.40 -2.17
N LEU A 365 15.51 24.55 -1.85
CA LEU A 365 15.44 23.69 -0.67
C LEU A 365 15.37 24.53 0.61
N PRO A 366 14.52 24.17 1.60
CA PRO A 366 14.40 24.89 2.87
C PRO A 366 15.75 24.96 3.60
N LYS A 367 16.15 26.18 4.03
CA LYS A 367 17.48 26.45 4.65
C LYS A 367 17.71 25.72 5.98
N ASP A 368 16.65 25.27 6.67
CA ASP A 368 16.70 24.63 7.98
C ASP A 368 16.38 23.11 7.93
N SER A 369 16.54 22.48 6.78
CA SER A 369 16.23 21.06 6.62
C SER A 369 17.21 20.16 7.40
N LYS A 370 16.96 19.98 8.69
CA LYS A 370 17.66 19.01 9.57
C LYS A 370 17.21 17.56 9.34
N PHE A 371 16.86 17.18 8.12
CA PHE A 371 16.16 15.93 7.86
C PHE A 371 17.04 14.78 7.40
N PHE A 372 18.31 14.73 7.80
CA PHE A 372 19.13 13.54 7.54
C PHE A 372 20.06 13.17 8.68
N SER A 373 19.47 12.63 9.74
CA SER A 373 20.13 11.58 10.50
C SER A 373 19.39 10.28 10.21
N GLY A 374 19.99 9.44 9.39
CA GLY A 374 19.43 8.17 8.96
C GLY A 374 19.18 7.22 10.12
N ASN A 375 17.95 7.18 10.60
CA ASN A 375 17.40 6.11 11.42
C ASN A 375 15.93 5.96 11.05
N TYR A 376 15.67 5.08 10.10
CA TYR A 376 14.39 4.42 9.94
C TYR A 376 14.58 2.94 10.24
#